data_84e054aa28189fe9cd3d506640610191
#
_entry.id   84e054aa28189fe9cd3d506640610191
#
_cell.length_a   1.000
_cell.length_b   1.000
_cell.length_c   1.000
_cell.angle_alpha   90.00
_cell.angle_beta   90.00
_cell.angle_gamma   90.00
#
_symmetry.space_group_name_H-M   'P 1'
#
loop_
_entity.id
_entity.type
_entity.pdbx_description
1 polymer ?
#
loop_
_entity_poly.entity_id
_entity_poly.type
_entity_poly.pdbx_seq_one_letter_code
_entity_poly.pdbx_strand_id
1 'polypeptide(L)'
;MDLEKLRKEIDEIDSQMCDLFARRMQVVSGIGKYKKENNLPVYHPSRARAVLQNVSKRLGPEFEGYGRTLYRTIFDLSESYETRMLSEGSDFFNYFKDIASVPPQPFPKRASVGCAG
;
A
#
# COMPACT_ATOMS: atom_id res chain seq x y z
N MET A 1 -32.71 -8.49 0.60
CA MET A 1 -31.35 -7.95 0.69
C MET A 1 -31.38 -6.53 0.17
N ASP A 2 -30.90 -5.61 0.96
CA ASP A 2 -30.95 -4.19 0.63
C ASP A 2 -29.58 -3.73 0.13
N LEU A 3 -29.51 -3.28 -1.10
CA LEU A 3 -28.26 -2.83 -1.70
C LEU A 3 -27.66 -1.63 -0.97
N GLU A 4 -28.49 -0.68 -0.56
CA GLU A 4 -28.00 0.48 0.17
C GLU A 4 -27.38 0.11 1.51
N LYS A 5 -27.98 -0.86 2.20
CA LYS A 5 -27.43 -1.34 3.45
C LYS A 5 -26.07 -2.00 3.24
N LEU A 6 -25.96 -2.80 2.20
CA LEU A 6 -24.68 -3.43 1.85
C LEU A 6 -23.62 -2.40 1.47
N ARG A 7 -24.01 -1.36 0.76
CA ARG A 7 -23.08 -0.28 0.42
C ARG A 7 -22.60 0.49 1.65
N LYS A 8 -23.49 0.69 2.63
CA LYS A 8 -23.08 1.31 3.89
C LYS A 8 -22.06 0.46 4.62
N GLU A 9 -22.26 -0.85 4.62
CA GLU A 9 -21.29 -1.75 5.23
C GLU A 9 -19.93 -1.65 4.55
N ILE A 10 -19.93 -1.60 3.22
CA ILE A 10 -18.68 -1.43 2.46
C ILE A 10 -18.04 -0.09 2.77
N ASP A 11 -18.82 0.97 2.86
CA ASP A 11 -18.26 2.29 3.19
C ASP A 11 -17.58 2.30 4.54
N GLU A 12 -18.16 1.63 5.53
CA GLU A 12 -17.55 1.49 6.84
C GLU A 12 -16.24 0.71 6.78
N ILE A 13 -16.25 -0.38 6.02
CA ILE A 13 -15.03 -1.19 5.83
C ILE A 13 -13.96 -0.36 5.13
N ASP A 14 -14.34 0.38 4.09
CA ASP A 14 -13.39 1.20 3.34
C ASP A 14 -12.78 2.28 4.24
N SER A 15 -13.56 2.90 5.10
CA SER A 15 -13.04 3.87 6.05
C SER A 15 -11.99 3.24 6.96
N GLN A 16 -12.26 2.04 7.46
CA GLN A 16 -11.30 1.33 8.29
C GLN A 16 -10.04 0.95 7.50
N MET A 17 -10.23 0.51 6.26
CA MET A 17 -9.09 0.17 5.42
C MET A 17 -8.20 1.38 5.15
N CYS A 18 -8.79 2.53 4.90
CA CYS A 18 -8.03 3.77 4.69
C CYS A 18 -7.24 4.14 5.94
N ASP A 19 -7.87 4.07 7.10
CA ASP A 19 -7.20 4.37 8.36
C ASP A 19 -6.04 3.41 8.62
N LEU A 20 -6.27 2.13 8.39
CA LEU A 20 -5.23 1.12 8.59
C LEU A 20 -4.10 1.26 7.57
N PHE A 21 -4.44 1.56 6.33
CA PHE A 21 -3.41 1.78 5.31
C PHE A 21 -2.54 2.98 5.67
N ALA A 22 -3.15 4.08 6.11
CA ALA A 22 -2.40 5.26 6.53
C ALA A 22 -1.46 4.94 7.68
N ARG A 23 -1.94 4.18 8.68
CA ARG A 23 -1.11 3.73 9.80
C ARG A 23 0.05 2.86 9.31
N ARG A 24 -0.25 1.96 8.39
CA ARG A 24 0.78 1.09 7.83
C ARG A 24 1.87 1.91 7.16
N MET A 25 1.49 2.92 6.39
CA MET A 25 2.46 3.79 5.72
C MET A 25 3.28 4.60 6.73
N GLN A 26 2.68 5.02 7.84
CA GLN A 26 3.42 5.70 8.90
C GLN A 26 4.47 4.78 9.52
N VAL A 27 4.12 3.52 9.74
CA VAL A 27 5.08 2.54 10.26
C VAL A 27 6.18 2.27 9.24
N VAL A 28 5.82 2.20 7.97
CA VAL A 28 6.80 2.07 6.88
C VAL A 28 7.79 3.23 6.90
N SER A 29 7.31 4.43 7.20
CA SER A 29 8.18 5.59 7.36
C SER A 29 9.25 5.34 8.42
N GLY A 30 8.85 4.79 9.56
CA GLY A 30 9.80 4.44 10.62
C GLY A 30 10.78 3.36 10.20
N ILE A 31 10.29 2.36 9.50
CA ILE A 31 11.13 1.28 8.98
C ILE A 31 12.15 1.84 7.98
N GLY A 32 11.70 2.73 7.11
CA GLY A 32 12.60 3.37 6.14
C GLY A 32 13.72 4.14 6.80
N LYS A 33 13.41 4.88 7.86
CA LYS A 33 14.42 5.61 8.62
C LYS A 33 15.43 4.67 9.26
N TYR A 34 14.93 3.57 9.84
CA TYR A 34 15.80 2.56 10.45
C TYR A 34 16.75 1.95 9.41
N LYS A 35 16.21 1.60 8.24
CA LYS A 35 17.02 1.04 7.17
C LYS A 35 18.10 2.01 6.70
N LYS A 36 17.75 3.28 6.58
CA LYS A 36 18.70 4.32 6.19
C LYS A 36 19.83 4.44 7.20
N GLU A 37 19.49 4.48 8.47
CA GLU A 37 20.48 4.62 9.54
C GLU A 37 21.41 3.42 9.65
N ASN A 38 20.95 2.24 9.25
CA ASN A 38 21.70 1.00 9.36
C ASN A 38 22.19 0.46 8.03
N ASN A 39 22.05 1.25 6.96
CA ASN A 39 22.48 0.88 5.61
C ASN A 39 21.89 -0.43 5.14
N LEU A 40 20.60 -0.63 5.41
CA LEU A 40 19.88 -1.83 5.00
C LEU A 40 19.14 -1.59 3.69
N PRO A 41 18.97 -2.62 2.86
CA PRO A 41 18.23 -2.48 1.62
C PRO A 41 16.73 -2.31 1.86
N VAL A 42 16.07 -1.60 0.95
CA VAL A 42 14.61 -1.42 1.01
C VAL A 42 13.90 -2.74 0.80
N TYR A 43 14.29 -3.48 -0.20
CA TYR A 43 13.64 -4.75 -0.55
C TYR A 43 14.10 -5.87 0.37
N HIS A 44 13.14 -6.60 0.94
CA HIS A 44 13.41 -7.69 1.86
C HIS A 44 12.53 -8.88 1.49
N PRO A 45 12.98 -9.72 0.56
CA PRO A 45 12.12 -10.77 -0.01
C PRO A 45 11.64 -11.82 1.01
N SER A 46 12.44 -12.16 1.99
CA SER A 46 12.00 -13.15 2.99
C SER A 46 10.86 -12.61 3.83
N ARG A 47 10.89 -11.33 4.17
CA ARG A 47 9.79 -10.70 4.90
C ARG A 47 8.52 -10.67 4.06
N ALA A 48 8.66 -10.31 2.79
CA ALA A 48 7.52 -10.28 1.87
C ALA A 48 6.86 -11.65 1.77
N ARG A 49 7.66 -12.71 1.65
CA ARG A 49 7.12 -14.07 1.60
C ARG A 49 6.38 -14.43 2.88
N ALA A 50 6.94 -14.06 4.03
CA ALA A 50 6.31 -14.38 5.31
C ALA A 50 4.96 -13.68 5.43
N VAL A 51 4.86 -12.43 5.01
CA VAL A 51 3.60 -11.70 5.06
C VAL A 51 2.58 -12.33 4.12
N LEU A 52 3.00 -12.71 2.91
CA LEU A 52 2.08 -13.35 1.96
C LEU A 52 1.55 -14.68 2.47
N GLN A 53 2.38 -15.45 3.16
CA GLN A 53 1.93 -16.71 3.78
C GLN A 53 0.88 -16.44 4.85
N ASN A 54 1.08 -15.42 5.67
CA ASN A 54 0.11 -15.05 6.68
C ASN A 54 -1.21 -14.59 6.06
N VAL A 55 -1.13 -13.82 4.98
CA VAL A 55 -2.31 -13.36 4.25
C VAL A 55 -3.10 -14.56 3.74
N SER A 56 -2.41 -15.53 3.13
CA SER A 56 -3.08 -16.72 2.63
C SER A 56 -3.78 -17.50 3.74
N LYS A 57 -3.12 -17.66 4.88
CA LYS A 57 -3.72 -18.36 6.01
C LYS A 57 -4.94 -17.65 6.56
N ARG A 58 -4.88 -16.33 6.67
CA ARG A 58 -5.99 -15.56 7.24
C ARG A 58 -7.20 -15.53 6.33
N LEU A 59 -6.98 -15.44 5.03
CA LEU A 59 -8.06 -15.29 4.08
C LEU A 59 -8.69 -16.60 3.67
N GLY A 60 -7.90 -17.67 3.66
CA GLY A 60 -8.39 -18.98 3.25
C GLY A 60 -8.42 -19.16 1.73
N PRO A 61 -8.80 -20.35 1.27
CA PRO A 61 -8.66 -20.71 -0.14
C PRO A 61 -9.45 -19.83 -1.11
N GLU A 62 -10.58 -19.31 -0.66
CA GLU A 62 -11.43 -18.53 -1.54
C GLU A 62 -10.83 -17.17 -1.87
N PHE A 63 -10.21 -16.51 -0.89
CA PHE A 63 -9.75 -15.13 -1.05
C PHE A 63 -8.25 -14.97 -1.09
N GLU A 64 -7.48 -16.05 -0.86
CA GLU A 64 -6.03 -15.91 -0.73
C GLU A 64 -5.38 -15.34 -1.99
N GLY A 65 -5.86 -15.71 -3.17
CA GLY A 65 -5.29 -15.20 -4.41
C GLY A 65 -5.46 -13.70 -4.55
N TYR A 66 -6.65 -13.23 -4.24
CA TYR A 66 -6.95 -11.80 -4.27
C TYR A 66 -6.13 -11.05 -3.22
N GLY A 67 -6.02 -11.61 -2.03
CA GLY A 67 -5.27 -10.99 -0.96
C GLY A 67 -3.79 -10.90 -1.27
N ARG A 68 -3.22 -11.92 -1.88
CA ARG A 68 -1.82 -11.90 -2.26
C ARG A 68 -1.55 -10.81 -3.29
N THR A 69 -2.44 -10.65 -4.26
CA THR A 69 -2.33 -9.59 -5.25
C THR A 69 -2.41 -8.22 -4.60
N LEU A 70 -3.38 -8.03 -3.70
CA LEU A 70 -3.51 -6.79 -2.95
C LEU A 70 -2.22 -6.47 -2.19
N TYR A 71 -1.66 -7.44 -1.48
CA TYR A 71 -0.48 -7.20 -0.66
C TYR A 71 0.77 -6.96 -1.50
N ARG A 72 0.88 -7.56 -2.68
CA ARG A 72 1.98 -7.24 -3.59
C ARG A 72 1.92 -5.77 -4.00
N THR A 73 0.72 -5.25 -4.25
CA THR A 73 0.56 -3.83 -4.55
C THR A 73 0.93 -2.97 -3.34
N ILE A 74 0.51 -3.37 -2.16
CA ILE A 74 0.86 -2.66 -0.92
C ILE A 74 2.39 -2.65 -0.74
N PHE A 75 3.05 -3.76 -1.03
CA PHE A 75 4.51 -3.83 -0.95
C PHE A 75 5.17 -2.86 -1.93
N ASP A 76 4.68 -2.80 -3.16
CA ASP A 76 5.21 -1.88 -4.15
C ASP A 76 5.07 -0.43 -3.68
N LEU A 77 3.93 -0.08 -3.12
CA LEU A 77 3.69 1.26 -2.60
C LEU A 77 4.60 1.56 -1.42
N SER A 78 4.78 0.58 -0.54
CA SER A 78 5.66 0.72 0.62
C SER A 78 7.11 0.92 0.21
N GLU A 79 7.58 0.15 -0.76
CA GLU A 79 8.94 0.28 -1.28
C GLU A 79 9.15 1.63 -1.95
N SER A 80 8.17 2.08 -2.71
CA SER A 80 8.24 3.40 -3.34
C SER A 80 8.37 4.50 -2.29
N TYR A 81 7.60 4.39 -1.23
CA TYR A 81 7.64 5.37 -0.16
C TYR A 81 8.97 5.36 0.57
N GLU A 82 9.48 4.16 0.92
CA GLU A 82 10.79 4.02 1.54
C GLU A 82 11.90 4.58 0.66
N THR A 83 11.84 4.31 -0.63
CA THR A 83 12.83 4.80 -1.58
C THR A 83 12.84 6.32 -1.64
N ARG A 84 11.67 6.93 -1.62
CA ARG A 84 11.57 8.40 -1.58
C ARG A 84 12.22 8.96 -0.33
N MET A 85 11.99 8.32 0.80
CA MET A 85 12.57 8.77 2.07
C MET A 85 14.08 8.66 2.07
N LEU A 86 14.63 7.59 1.47
CA LEU A 86 16.07 7.42 1.38
C LEU A 86 16.72 8.48 0.49
N SER A 87 15.97 9.00 -0.48
CA SER A 87 16.44 10.01 -1.41
C SER A 87 16.19 11.44 -0.93
N GLU A 88 15.61 11.59 0.25
CA GLU A 88 15.25 12.91 0.76
C GLU A 88 16.48 13.79 0.87
N GLY A 89 16.37 15.01 0.35
CA GLY A 89 17.47 15.96 0.36
C GLY A 89 18.36 15.92 -0.86
N SER A 90 18.17 14.97 -1.77
CA SER A 90 18.92 14.89 -3.01
C SER A 90 18.17 15.61 -4.14
N ASP A 91 18.92 15.94 -5.21
CA ASP A 91 18.28 16.53 -6.39
C ASP A 91 17.27 15.57 -7.01
N PHE A 92 17.59 14.28 -6.98
CA PHE A 92 16.70 13.24 -7.47
C PHE A 92 15.40 13.24 -6.69
N PHE A 93 15.48 13.37 -5.38
CA PHE A 93 14.30 13.46 -4.53
C PHE A 93 13.45 14.68 -4.90
N ASN A 94 14.09 15.84 -5.10
CA ASN A 94 13.38 17.06 -5.47
C ASN A 94 12.66 16.89 -6.80
N TYR A 95 13.30 16.25 -7.74
CA TYR A 95 12.70 15.95 -9.04
C TYR A 95 11.43 15.11 -8.87
N PHE A 96 11.50 14.06 -8.08
CA PHE A 96 10.34 13.21 -7.82
C PHE A 96 9.26 13.94 -7.05
N LYS A 97 9.65 14.83 -6.17
CA LYS A 97 8.68 15.62 -5.42
C LYS A 97 7.84 16.46 -6.36
N ASP A 98 8.45 17.06 -7.36
CA ASP A 98 7.72 17.84 -8.36
C ASP A 98 6.75 16.96 -9.14
N ILE A 99 7.21 15.78 -9.54
CA ILE A 99 6.34 14.84 -10.24
C ILE A 99 5.19 14.39 -9.35
N ALA A 100 5.49 14.11 -8.10
CA ALA A 100 4.48 13.63 -7.16
C ALA A 100 3.43 14.68 -6.84
N SER A 101 3.73 15.96 -7.05
CA SER A 101 2.76 17.01 -6.86
C SER A 101 1.74 17.07 -7.98
N VAL A 102 2.00 16.40 -9.09
CA VAL A 102 1.05 16.30 -10.18
C VAL A 102 -0.10 15.40 -9.74
N PRO A 103 -1.36 15.83 -9.94
CA PRO A 103 -2.49 15.00 -9.54
C PRO A 103 -2.44 13.62 -10.18
N PRO A 104 -2.84 12.59 -9.44
CA PRO A 104 -2.91 11.25 -10.00
C PRO A 104 -3.81 11.24 -11.22
N GLN A 105 -3.42 10.49 -12.22
CA GLN A 105 -4.10 10.55 -13.47
C GLN A 105 -5.03 9.35 -13.69
N PRO A 106 -4.83 8.55 -14.69
CA PRO A 106 -5.84 7.55 -15.06
C PRO A 106 -6.05 6.46 -14.00
N PHE A 107 -5.12 6.28 -13.11
CA PHE A 107 -5.21 5.23 -12.12
C PHE A 107 -6.51 5.30 -11.31
N PRO A 108 -6.87 6.47 -10.73
CA PRO A 108 -8.12 6.56 -9.99
C PRO A 108 -9.35 6.31 -10.87
N LYS A 109 -9.30 6.68 -12.12
CA LYS A 109 -10.41 6.44 -13.03
C LYS A 109 -10.67 4.95 -13.21
N ARG A 110 -9.61 4.19 -13.40
CA ARG A 110 -9.76 2.74 -13.55
C ARG A 110 -10.27 2.12 -12.27
N ALA A 111 -9.76 2.57 -11.16
CA ALA A 111 -10.19 2.06 -9.87
C ALA A 111 -11.66 2.32 -9.65
N SER A 112 -12.13 3.52 -9.97
CA SER A 112 -13.52 3.85 -9.77
C SER A 112 -14.43 3.00 -10.65
N VAL A 113 -14.03 2.72 -11.87
CA VAL A 113 -14.80 1.85 -12.74
C VAL A 113 -14.86 0.45 -12.17
N GLY A 114 -13.75 -0.07 -11.75
CA GLY A 114 -13.69 -1.43 -11.24
C GLY A 114 -14.41 -1.60 -9.92
N CYS A 115 -14.47 -0.55 -9.14
CA CYS A 115 -15.01 -0.65 -7.80
C CYS A 115 -16.45 -0.18 -7.69
N ALA A 116 -17.05 0.10 -8.80
CA ALA A 116 -18.41 0.62 -8.80
C ALA A 116 -19.40 -0.31 -8.10
N GLY A 117 -18.94 -1.46 -7.72
CA GLY A 117 -19.74 -2.45 -7.02
C GLY A 117 -20.54 -1.98 -5.83
#